data_789c4a1a347b4fbf8a2d8e1d8cb44e12
#
_entry.id   789c4a1a347b4fbf8a2d8e1d8cb44e12
#
_cell.length_a   1.000
_cell.length_b   1.000
_cell.length_c   1.000
_cell.angle_alpha   90.00
_cell.angle_beta   90.00
_cell.angle_gamma   90.00
#
_symmetry.space_group_name_H-M   'P 1'
#
loop_
_entity.id
_entity.type
_entity.pdbx_description
1 polymer ?
#
loop_
_entity_poly.entity_id
_entity_poly.type
_entity_poly.pdbx_seq_one_letter_code
_entity_poly.pdbx_strand_id
1 'polypeptide(L)'
;NDFERVNYLQTKYFVDTLRELNMIPRQFIFISTLSVFGPIREKTYTPITEKDTPVPNTAYGLSKLKAERYLQSIPDFPYVIYRPTGVYGPREKDYFLMAKSIRRHTDFSVGFRRQDLTFVYVKDIVQAVFLGIEKQISRRTYFLADGKVYRSRAFSDLIRKELGNPFVIRLRCPLIILKVVSLLAEYWAKHRNTTSTLNSDKYRIMKQRNWQCDITPTVEELGYSPEYDLERGVKETIAWYKDKGWL
;
A
#
# COMPACT_ATOMS: atom_id res chain seq x y z
N ASN A 1 8.92 -16.73 8.26
CA ASN A 1 8.52 -15.35 8.05
C ASN A 1 7.00 -15.25 8.02
N ASP A 2 6.40 -14.46 8.93
CA ASP A 2 4.93 -14.36 9.05
C ASP A 2 4.27 -13.86 7.76
N PHE A 3 4.90 -12.95 7.03
CA PHE A 3 4.39 -12.52 5.73
C PHE A 3 4.26 -13.67 4.72
N GLU A 4 5.24 -14.55 4.65
CA GLU A 4 5.18 -15.71 3.76
C GLU A 4 4.07 -16.69 4.17
N ARG A 5 3.97 -16.96 5.48
CA ARG A 5 2.93 -17.82 6.02
C ARG A 5 1.53 -17.28 5.73
N VAL A 6 1.28 -15.99 6.04
CA VAL A 6 -0.06 -15.39 5.95
C VAL A 6 -0.44 -15.06 4.51
N ASN A 7 0.46 -14.40 3.75
CA ASN A 7 0.11 -13.92 2.40
C ASN A 7 0.23 -14.98 1.30
N TYR A 8 1.16 -15.93 1.45
CA TYR A 8 1.40 -16.95 0.41
C TYR A 8 0.88 -18.33 0.81
N LEU A 9 1.39 -18.92 1.92
CA LEU A 9 1.05 -20.29 2.25
C LEU A 9 -0.43 -20.48 2.59
N GLN A 10 -1.03 -19.56 3.34
CA GLN A 10 -2.48 -19.62 3.63
C GLN A 10 -3.33 -19.39 2.37
N THR A 11 -2.94 -18.47 1.49
CA THR A 11 -3.63 -18.29 0.21
C THR A 11 -3.54 -19.56 -0.64
N LYS A 12 -2.34 -20.14 -0.73
CA LYS A 12 -2.12 -21.40 -1.44
C LYS A 12 -2.98 -22.52 -0.87
N TYR A 13 -2.90 -22.73 0.44
CA TYR A 13 -3.69 -23.76 1.12
C TYR A 13 -5.19 -23.59 0.89
N PHE A 14 -5.70 -22.38 1.01
CA PHE A 14 -7.12 -22.08 0.79
C PHE A 14 -7.55 -22.41 -0.65
N VAL A 15 -6.77 -21.99 -1.63
CA VAL A 15 -7.07 -22.27 -3.05
C VAL A 15 -6.93 -23.75 -3.39
N ASP A 16 -5.91 -24.45 -2.87
CA ASP A 16 -5.77 -25.90 -3.05
C ASP A 16 -6.97 -26.65 -2.48
N THR A 17 -7.42 -26.29 -1.29
CA THR A 17 -8.62 -26.87 -0.67
C THR A 17 -9.88 -26.65 -1.50
N LEU A 18 -10.09 -25.43 -2.04
CA LEU A 18 -11.22 -25.17 -2.96
C LEU A 18 -11.18 -26.07 -4.20
N ARG A 19 -10.00 -26.31 -4.74
CA ARG A 19 -9.82 -27.17 -5.93
C ARG A 19 -10.04 -28.65 -5.60
N GLU A 20 -9.51 -29.13 -4.49
CA GLU A 20 -9.70 -30.53 -4.02
C GLU A 20 -11.18 -30.84 -3.74
N LEU A 21 -11.91 -29.87 -3.21
CA LEU A 21 -13.34 -30.00 -2.94
C LEU A 21 -14.24 -29.71 -4.14
N ASN A 22 -13.68 -29.38 -5.33
CA ASN A 22 -14.42 -28.92 -6.50
C ASN A 22 -15.33 -27.69 -6.22
N MET A 23 -14.90 -26.81 -5.32
CA MET A 23 -15.62 -25.60 -4.91
C MET A 23 -14.98 -24.33 -5.47
N ILE A 24 -14.52 -24.35 -6.73
CA ILE A 24 -13.93 -23.17 -7.37
C ILE A 24 -14.99 -22.08 -7.50
N PRO A 25 -14.74 -20.86 -6.95
CA PRO A 25 -15.69 -19.77 -7.04
C PRO A 25 -15.77 -19.23 -8.47
N ARG A 26 -16.84 -18.50 -8.80
CA ARG A 26 -16.95 -17.78 -10.09
C ARG A 26 -15.87 -16.72 -10.27
N GLN A 27 -15.38 -16.17 -9.16
CA GLN A 27 -14.31 -15.17 -9.13
C GLN A 27 -13.55 -15.24 -7.81
N PHE A 28 -12.22 -15.16 -7.87
CA PHE A 28 -11.34 -15.09 -6.69
C PHE A 28 -10.59 -13.75 -6.69
N ILE A 29 -10.91 -12.89 -5.76
CA ILE A 29 -10.31 -11.56 -5.67
C ILE A 29 -9.15 -11.59 -4.69
N PHE A 30 -7.96 -11.21 -5.15
CA PHE A 30 -6.75 -11.12 -4.34
C PHE A 30 -6.26 -9.67 -4.26
N ILE A 31 -6.26 -9.12 -3.05
CA ILE A 31 -5.68 -7.80 -2.80
C ILE A 31 -4.17 -7.96 -2.59
N SER A 32 -3.43 -7.58 -3.60
CA SER A 32 -1.97 -7.53 -3.59
C SER A 32 -1.45 -6.14 -3.22
N THR A 33 -0.38 -5.66 -3.84
CA THR A 33 0.25 -4.38 -3.53
C THR A 33 1.16 -3.93 -4.68
N LEU A 34 1.34 -2.61 -4.85
CA LEU A 34 2.37 -2.08 -5.76
C LEU A 34 3.79 -2.45 -5.31
N SER A 35 4.01 -2.79 -4.03
CA SER A 35 5.32 -3.19 -3.48
C SER A 35 5.92 -4.45 -4.11
N VAL A 36 5.16 -5.19 -4.94
CA VAL A 36 5.69 -6.32 -5.71
C VAL A 36 6.74 -5.90 -6.74
N PHE A 37 6.78 -4.62 -7.14
CA PHE A 37 7.75 -4.12 -8.12
C PHE A 37 9.10 -3.71 -7.51
N GLY A 38 9.14 -3.32 -6.23
CA GLY A 38 10.36 -2.76 -5.63
C GLY A 38 10.75 -1.41 -6.25
N PRO A 39 12.02 -0.98 -6.07
CA PRO A 39 12.50 0.35 -6.48
C PRO A 39 12.85 0.39 -7.98
N ILE A 40 11.86 0.57 -8.82
CA ILE A 40 12.06 0.73 -10.27
C ILE A 40 11.74 2.16 -10.73
N ARG A 41 12.28 2.57 -11.88
CA ARG A 41 12.05 3.89 -12.51
C ARG A 41 12.37 5.09 -11.60
N GLU A 42 13.24 4.93 -10.61
CA GLU A 42 13.61 5.98 -9.65
C GLU A 42 14.47 7.12 -10.24
N LYS A 43 14.96 6.97 -11.47
CA LYS A 43 15.69 8.01 -12.20
C LYS A 43 14.76 8.84 -13.08
N THR A 44 13.85 8.18 -13.78
CA THR A 44 12.92 8.78 -14.73
C THR A 44 11.65 9.31 -14.09
N TYR A 45 11.23 8.73 -12.96
CA TYR A 45 9.95 9.04 -12.30
C TYR A 45 8.75 8.85 -13.25
N THR A 46 8.82 7.84 -14.11
CA THR A 46 7.69 7.45 -14.95
C THR A 46 6.83 6.42 -14.25
N PRO A 47 5.53 6.34 -14.55
CA PRO A 47 4.63 5.37 -13.93
C PRO A 47 5.08 3.92 -14.19
N ILE A 48 4.90 3.07 -13.19
CA ILE A 48 5.02 1.61 -13.28
C ILE A 48 3.82 1.12 -14.09
N THR A 49 4.06 0.25 -15.07
CA THR A 49 3.05 -0.29 -15.98
C THR A 49 2.92 -1.80 -15.83
N GLU A 50 1.90 -2.39 -16.41
CA GLU A 50 1.70 -3.85 -16.46
C GLU A 50 2.85 -4.59 -17.16
N LYS A 51 3.59 -3.90 -18.04
CA LYS A 51 4.73 -4.44 -18.80
C LYS A 51 6.01 -4.54 -17.96
N ASP A 52 6.06 -3.88 -16.81
CA ASP A 52 7.23 -3.94 -15.94
C ASP A 52 7.29 -5.27 -15.19
N THR A 53 8.50 -5.79 -15.03
CA THR A 53 8.72 -7.04 -14.30
C THR A 53 8.73 -6.79 -12.80
N PRO A 54 7.89 -7.47 -12.01
CA PRO A 54 7.93 -7.38 -10.54
C PRO A 54 9.23 -7.95 -9.96
N VAL A 55 9.96 -7.10 -9.19
CA VAL A 55 11.19 -7.45 -8.48
C VAL A 55 11.14 -6.86 -7.06
N PRO A 56 10.38 -7.48 -6.14
CA PRO A 56 10.23 -6.94 -4.78
C PRO A 56 11.54 -7.01 -4.00
N ASN A 57 11.75 -6.00 -3.17
CA ASN A 57 12.92 -5.91 -2.27
C ASN A 57 12.55 -6.01 -0.78
N THR A 58 11.29 -6.32 -0.47
CA THR A 58 10.77 -6.51 0.88
C THR A 58 10.19 -7.91 1.05
N ALA A 59 10.20 -8.45 2.28
CA ALA A 59 9.58 -9.73 2.57
C ALA A 59 8.07 -9.71 2.32
N TYR A 60 7.42 -8.57 2.62
CA TYR A 60 6.01 -8.34 2.31
C TYR A 60 5.74 -8.40 0.80
N GLY A 61 6.43 -7.60 -0.01
CA GLY A 61 6.26 -7.59 -1.47
C GLY A 61 6.55 -8.96 -2.09
N LEU A 62 7.60 -9.65 -1.62
CA LEU A 62 7.94 -10.99 -2.08
C LEU A 62 6.83 -12.01 -1.78
N SER A 63 6.26 -11.98 -0.57
CA SER A 63 5.19 -12.89 -0.18
C SER A 63 3.91 -12.68 -1.01
N LYS A 64 3.57 -11.41 -1.30
CA LYS A 64 2.44 -11.08 -2.18
C LYS A 64 2.69 -11.53 -3.62
N LEU A 65 3.90 -11.32 -4.16
CA LEU A 65 4.25 -11.77 -5.51
C LEU A 65 4.23 -13.29 -5.64
N LYS A 66 4.68 -14.03 -4.61
CA LYS A 66 4.56 -15.51 -4.61
C LYS A 66 3.10 -15.96 -4.71
N ALA A 67 2.20 -15.31 -3.99
CA ALA A 67 0.77 -15.61 -4.06
C ALA A 67 0.18 -15.27 -5.44
N GLU A 68 0.53 -14.12 -6.03
CA GLU A 68 0.09 -13.76 -7.38
C GLU A 68 0.53 -14.81 -8.41
N ARG A 69 1.83 -15.16 -8.41
CA ARG A 69 2.39 -16.16 -9.33
C ARG A 69 1.74 -17.51 -9.16
N TYR A 70 1.45 -17.91 -7.94
CA TYR A 70 0.72 -19.14 -7.66
C TYR A 70 -0.68 -19.11 -8.28
N LEU A 71 -1.48 -18.07 -8.04
CA LEU A 71 -2.81 -17.93 -8.64
C LEU A 71 -2.76 -17.95 -10.18
N GLN A 72 -1.80 -17.23 -10.76
CA GLN A 72 -1.59 -17.15 -12.21
C GLN A 72 -1.13 -18.48 -12.83
N SER A 73 -0.45 -19.32 -12.05
CA SER A 73 0.04 -20.63 -12.53
C SER A 73 -1.05 -21.70 -12.63
N ILE A 74 -2.21 -21.48 -12.00
CA ILE A 74 -3.31 -22.45 -12.04
C ILE A 74 -4.10 -22.26 -13.34
N PRO A 75 -4.20 -23.28 -14.21
CA PRO A 75 -5.01 -23.20 -15.41
C PRO A 75 -6.46 -22.86 -15.08
N ASP A 76 -7.05 -21.95 -15.84
CA ASP A 76 -8.46 -21.55 -15.77
C ASP A 76 -8.97 -21.06 -14.39
N PHE A 77 -8.08 -20.82 -13.43
CA PHE A 77 -8.47 -20.25 -12.14
C PHE A 77 -8.93 -18.80 -12.30
N PRO A 78 -10.15 -18.44 -11.82
CA PRO A 78 -10.77 -17.16 -12.10
C PRO A 78 -10.30 -16.04 -11.15
N TYR A 79 -9.00 -15.76 -11.14
CA TYR A 79 -8.42 -14.72 -10.27
C TYR A 79 -8.65 -13.31 -10.81
N VAL A 80 -8.79 -12.36 -9.90
CA VAL A 80 -8.59 -10.92 -10.13
C VAL A 80 -7.63 -10.41 -9.08
N ILE A 81 -6.53 -9.80 -9.50
CA ILE A 81 -5.49 -9.29 -8.62
C ILE A 81 -5.53 -7.75 -8.63
N TYR A 82 -5.73 -7.13 -7.48
CA TYR A 82 -5.62 -5.69 -7.33
C TYR A 82 -4.30 -5.35 -6.64
N ARG A 83 -3.55 -4.42 -7.21
CA ARG A 83 -2.28 -3.88 -6.69
C ARG A 83 -2.45 -2.43 -6.26
N PRO A 84 -3.04 -2.18 -5.10
CA PRO A 84 -3.17 -0.82 -4.59
C PRO A 84 -1.80 -0.20 -4.26
N THR A 85 -1.75 1.12 -4.34
CA THR A 85 -0.63 1.95 -3.87
C THR A 85 -0.69 2.16 -2.36
N GLY A 86 -0.33 3.33 -1.85
CA GLY A 86 -0.48 3.67 -0.43
C GLY A 86 -1.96 3.76 -0.02
N VAL A 87 -2.47 2.68 0.58
CA VAL A 87 -3.86 2.63 1.05
C VAL A 87 -4.03 3.43 2.32
N TYR A 88 -5.04 4.29 2.38
CA TYR A 88 -5.36 5.06 3.57
C TYR A 88 -6.88 5.15 3.79
N GLY A 89 -7.27 5.56 5.00
CA GLY A 89 -8.67 5.67 5.39
C GLY A 89 -8.90 5.36 6.86
N PRO A 90 -10.14 5.25 7.30
CA PRO A 90 -10.50 4.84 8.64
C PRO A 90 -9.80 3.56 9.10
N ARG A 91 -9.36 3.51 10.38
CA ARG A 91 -8.66 2.40 11.04
C ARG A 91 -7.21 2.15 10.57
N GLU A 92 -6.70 2.91 9.60
CA GLU A 92 -5.31 2.79 9.18
C GLU A 92 -4.37 3.38 10.24
N LYS A 93 -3.35 2.62 10.66
CA LYS A 93 -2.52 2.95 11.84
C LYS A 93 -1.28 3.80 11.52
N ASP A 94 -0.68 3.63 10.34
CA ASP A 94 0.54 4.37 9.98
C ASP A 94 0.25 5.86 9.81
N TYR A 95 -0.84 6.21 9.10
CA TYR A 95 -1.26 7.60 8.92
C TYR A 95 -1.88 8.18 10.18
N PHE A 96 -2.50 7.34 11.03
CA PHE A 96 -2.89 7.76 12.37
C PHE A 96 -1.69 8.19 13.22
N LEU A 97 -0.59 7.42 13.19
CA LEU A 97 0.63 7.79 13.90
C LEU A 97 1.23 9.10 13.39
N MET A 98 1.16 9.35 12.07
CA MET A 98 1.54 10.63 11.48
C MET A 98 0.66 11.78 12.00
N ALA A 99 -0.66 11.59 12.01
CA ALA A 99 -1.60 12.60 12.54
C ALA A 99 -1.35 12.89 14.03
N LYS A 100 -1.09 11.86 14.83
CA LYS A 100 -0.72 11.98 16.25
C LYS A 100 0.59 12.73 16.45
N SER A 101 1.58 12.50 15.58
CA SER A 101 2.85 13.23 15.61
C SER A 101 2.65 14.72 15.29
N ILE A 102 1.87 15.03 14.24
CA ILE A 102 1.55 16.42 13.86
C ILE A 102 0.78 17.13 14.96
N ARG A 103 -0.19 16.47 15.59
CA ARG A 103 -0.91 17.01 16.76
C ARG A 103 0.04 17.32 17.94
N ARG A 104 1.16 16.56 18.05
CA ARG A 104 2.23 16.79 19.03
C ARG A 104 3.31 17.75 18.52
N HIS A 105 2.98 18.57 17.54
CA HIS A 105 3.88 19.58 16.98
C HIS A 105 5.12 19.05 16.25
N THR A 106 5.09 17.80 15.77
CA THR A 106 6.24 17.22 15.06
C THR A 106 5.81 16.58 13.74
N ASP A 107 6.45 16.99 12.64
CA ASP A 107 6.23 16.45 11.30
C ASP A 107 7.53 15.82 10.77
N PHE A 108 7.57 14.49 10.65
CA PHE A 108 8.72 13.74 10.17
C PHE A 108 8.61 13.45 8.68
N SER A 109 9.70 13.66 7.96
CA SER A 109 9.86 13.22 6.58
C SER A 109 11.17 12.47 6.40
N VAL A 110 11.24 11.59 5.39
CA VAL A 110 12.38 10.72 5.15
C VAL A 110 13.19 11.19 3.95
N GLY A 111 14.50 11.30 4.15
CA GLY A 111 15.46 11.64 3.09
C GLY A 111 15.33 13.07 2.58
N PHE A 112 16.21 13.40 1.63
CA PHE A 112 16.30 14.75 1.04
C PHE A 112 16.00 14.74 -0.48
N ARG A 113 15.87 13.54 -1.07
CA ARG A 113 15.61 13.40 -2.49
C ARG A 113 14.11 13.46 -2.78
N ARG A 114 13.79 13.79 -4.00
CA ARG A 114 12.43 13.77 -4.53
C ARG A 114 11.82 12.37 -4.34
N GLN A 115 10.58 12.34 -3.87
CA GLN A 115 9.72 11.16 -3.88
C GLN A 115 8.41 11.53 -4.56
N ASP A 116 7.98 10.70 -5.48
CA ASP A 116 6.69 10.77 -6.15
C ASP A 116 5.84 9.61 -5.63
N LEU A 117 4.77 9.96 -4.96
CA LEU A 117 3.89 9.04 -4.25
C LEU A 117 2.50 9.04 -4.89
N THR A 118 1.85 7.91 -4.85
CA THR A 118 0.44 7.77 -5.18
C THR A 118 -0.30 7.13 -4.02
N PHE A 119 -1.58 7.44 -3.90
CA PHE A 119 -2.42 6.96 -2.82
C PHE A 119 -3.74 6.43 -3.38
N VAL A 120 -4.43 5.62 -2.59
CA VAL A 120 -5.78 5.18 -2.87
C VAL A 120 -6.59 5.16 -1.58
N TYR A 121 -7.75 5.77 -1.59
CA TYR A 121 -8.65 5.71 -0.45
C TYR A 121 -9.35 4.35 -0.38
N VAL A 122 -9.55 3.83 0.82
CA VAL A 122 -10.09 2.47 1.01
C VAL A 122 -11.44 2.24 0.33
N LYS A 123 -12.30 3.26 0.23
CA LYS A 123 -13.60 3.13 -0.45
C LYS A 123 -13.45 2.96 -1.96
N ASP A 124 -12.43 3.56 -2.58
CA ASP A 124 -12.18 3.39 -4.02
C ASP A 124 -11.67 1.97 -4.33
N ILE A 125 -10.95 1.33 -3.38
CA ILE A 125 -10.62 -0.10 -3.51
C ILE A 125 -11.91 -0.94 -3.48
N VAL A 126 -12.84 -0.63 -2.57
CA VAL A 126 -14.13 -1.31 -2.51
C VAL A 126 -14.91 -1.13 -3.81
N GLN A 127 -14.93 0.10 -4.37
CA GLN A 127 -15.53 0.37 -5.69
C GLN A 127 -14.94 -0.54 -6.77
N ALA A 128 -13.59 -0.61 -6.86
CA ALA A 128 -12.91 -1.44 -7.85
C ALA A 128 -13.26 -2.95 -7.71
N VAL A 129 -13.39 -3.43 -6.47
CA VAL A 129 -13.81 -4.81 -6.18
C VAL A 129 -15.22 -5.07 -6.73
N PHE A 130 -16.18 -4.19 -6.44
CA PHE A 130 -17.56 -4.35 -6.95
C PHE A 130 -17.64 -4.24 -8.46
N LEU A 131 -16.92 -3.31 -9.09
CA LEU A 131 -16.84 -3.21 -10.55
C LEU A 131 -16.30 -4.50 -11.18
N GLY A 132 -15.27 -5.11 -10.59
CA GLY A 132 -14.73 -6.39 -11.04
C GLY A 132 -15.73 -7.54 -10.91
N ILE A 133 -16.56 -7.54 -9.86
CA ILE A 133 -17.63 -8.53 -9.66
C ILE A 133 -18.74 -8.34 -10.70
N GLU A 134 -19.25 -7.12 -10.85
CA GLU A 134 -20.33 -6.79 -11.79
C GLU A 134 -19.97 -7.10 -13.24
N LYS A 135 -18.73 -6.81 -13.62
CA LYS A 135 -18.21 -7.10 -14.97
C LYS A 135 -17.71 -8.54 -15.15
N GLN A 136 -17.80 -9.36 -14.13
CA GLN A 136 -17.33 -10.76 -14.15
C GLN A 136 -15.89 -10.90 -14.67
N ILE A 137 -15.02 -9.96 -14.28
CA ILE A 137 -13.62 -9.97 -14.70
C ILE A 137 -12.93 -11.24 -14.22
N SER A 138 -12.09 -11.83 -15.08
CA SER A 138 -11.32 -13.01 -14.76
C SER A 138 -9.93 -12.94 -15.37
N ARG A 139 -8.94 -13.47 -14.65
CA ARG A 139 -7.53 -13.59 -15.06
C ARG A 139 -6.87 -12.25 -15.42
N ARG A 140 -7.19 -11.21 -14.64
CA ARG A 140 -6.66 -9.85 -14.82
C ARG A 140 -5.98 -9.34 -13.55
N THR A 141 -5.07 -8.40 -13.76
CA THR A 141 -4.35 -7.71 -12.68
C THR A 141 -4.44 -6.20 -12.91
N TYR A 142 -4.78 -5.43 -11.87
CA TYR A 142 -5.01 -4.00 -11.98
C TYR A 142 -4.28 -3.21 -10.91
N PHE A 143 -3.74 -2.05 -11.26
CA PHE A 143 -3.27 -1.07 -10.31
C PHE A 143 -4.42 -0.21 -9.79
N LEU A 144 -4.36 0.16 -8.50
CA LEU A 144 -5.34 1.06 -7.90
C LEU A 144 -4.63 2.26 -7.26
N ALA A 145 -4.96 3.44 -7.76
CA ALA A 145 -4.57 4.74 -7.23
C ALA A 145 -5.66 5.77 -7.54
N ASP A 146 -5.55 6.97 -6.99
CA ASP A 146 -6.46 8.08 -7.29
C ASP A 146 -6.14 8.82 -8.60
N GLY A 147 -5.17 8.33 -9.37
CA GLY A 147 -4.75 8.92 -10.64
C GLY A 147 -3.86 10.16 -10.52
N LYS A 148 -3.53 10.62 -9.31
CA LYS A 148 -2.69 11.78 -9.05
C LYS A 148 -1.34 11.40 -8.46
N VAL A 149 -0.34 12.24 -8.67
CA VAL A 149 1.02 12.08 -8.14
C VAL A 149 1.30 13.17 -7.11
N TYR A 150 1.77 12.76 -5.95
CA TYR A 150 1.99 13.62 -4.81
C TYR A 150 3.46 13.66 -4.38
N ARG A 151 3.89 14.78 -3.83
CA ARG A 151 5.20 14.91 -3.18
C ARG A 151 5.14 14.35 -1.76
N SER A 152 6.29 13.99 -1.21
CA SER A 152 6.43 13.33 0.09
C SER A 152 5.73 14.04 1.26
N ARG A 153 5.51 15.37 1.17
CA ARG A 153 4.84 16.14 2.23
C ARG A 153 3.35 16.37 2.01
N ALA A 154 2.82 16.05 0.84
CA ALA A 154 1.42 16.36 0.50
C ALA A 154 0.45 15.78 1.55
N PHE A 155 0.70 14.54 1.99
CA PHE A 155 -0.14 13.88 2.99
C PHE A 155 -0.05 14.57 4.36
N SER A 156 1.16 14.87 4.85
CA SER A 156 1.34 15.53 6.16
C SER A 156 0.83 16.96 6.16
N ASP A 157 0.97 17.69 5.06
CA ASP A 157 0.43 19.05 4.92
C ASP A 157 -1.11 19.06 4.97
N LEU A 158 -1.78 18.08 4.35
CA LEU A 158 -3.23 17.93 4.42
C LEU A 158 -3.70 17.52 5.83
N ILE A 159 -3.01 16.58 6.50
CA ILE A 159 -3.31 16.24 7.90
C ILE A 159 -3.19 17.49 8.77
N ARG A 160 -2.12 18.27 8.60
CA ARG A 160 -1.91 19.51 9.36
C ARG A 160 -3.05 20.51 9.14
N LYS A 161 -3.51 20.67 7.90
CA LYS A 161 -4.67 21.50 7.54
C LYS A 161 -5.92 21.05 8.29
N GLU A 162 -6.24 19.75 8.29
CA GLU A 162 -7.44 19.18 8.94
C GLU A 162 -7.36 19.20 10.49
N LEU A 163 -6.16 19.33 11.04
CA LEU A 163 -5.92 19.54 12.49
C LEU A 163 -5.96 21.01 12.90
N GLY A 164 -6.31 21.94 12.01
CA GLY A 164 -6.39 23.37 12.30
C GLY A 164 -5.06 24.12 12.18
N ASN A 165 -4.15 23.63 11.35
CA ASN A 165 -2.84 24.22 11.10
C ASN A 165 -1.97 24.44 12.35
N PRO A 166 -1.79 23.46 13.24
CA PRO A 166 -0.94 23.64 14.40
C PRO A 166 0.49 24.02 13.98
N PHE A 167 1.18 24.76 14.83
CA PHE A 167 2.62 24.94 14.66
C PHE A 167 3.30 23.57 14.72
N VAL A 168 4.21 23.26 13.76
CA VAL A 168 4.93 21.99 13.71
C VAL A 168 6.42 22.22 13.42
N ILE A 169 7.25 21.48 14.13
CA ILE A 169 8.68 21.37 13.85
C ILE A 169 8.86 20.31 12.77
N ARG A 170 9.33 20.72 11.59
CA ARG A 170 9.55 19.83 10.45
C ARG A 170 10.93 19.22 10.50
N LEU A 171 10.99 17.92 10.79
CA LEU A 171 12.24 17.16 10.88
C LEU A 171 12.42 16.29 9.63
N ARG A 172 13.62 16.35 9.05
CA ARG A 172 14.01 15.43 7.97
C ARG A 172 14.99 14.39 8.50
N CYS A 173 14.58 13.13 8.47
CA CYS A 173 15.43 12.02 8.90
C CYS A 173 16.35 11.59 7.75
N PRO A 174 17.67 11.72 7.86
CA PRO A 174 18.60 11.15 6.91
C PRO A 174 18.42 9.63 6.79
N LEU A 175 18.50 9.10 5.57
CA LEU A 175 18.31 7.67 5.32
C LEU A 175 19.25 6.76 6.13
N ILE A 176 20.45 7.23 6.42
CA ILE A 176 21.42 6.46 7.22
C ILE A 176 20.96 6.31 8.67
N ILE A 177 20.44 7.38 9.27
CA ILE A 177 19.88 7.35 10.61
C ILE A 177 18.66 6.44 10.66
N LEU A 178 17.75 6.57 9.69
CA LEU A 178 16.58 5.71 9.57
C LEU A 178 16.97 4.23 9.47
N LYS A 179 18.01 3.91 8.68
CA LYS A 179 18.53 2.54 8.54
C LYS A 179 19.03 1.99 9.87
N VAL A 180 19.87 2.75 10.58
CA VAL A 180 20.42 2.34 11.88
C VAL A 180 19.31 2.12 12.90
N VAL A 181 18.38 3.08 13.01
CA VAL A 181 17.24 2.98 13.94
C VAL A 181 16.38 1.77 13.60
N SER A 182 16.11 1.50 12.30
CA SER A 182 15.32 0.34 11.87
C SER A 182 15.99 -0.98 12.25
N LEU A 183 17.31 -1.11 12.07
CA LEU A 183 18.07 -2.30 12.43
C LEU A 183 18.09 -2.52 13.95
N LEU A 184 18.30 -1.46 14.73
CA LEU A 184 18.27 -1.55 16.19
C LEU A 184 16.87 -1.92 16.71
N ALA A 185 15.83 -1.29 16.17
CA ALA A 185 14.45 -1.60 16.54
C ALA A 185 14.06 -3.05 16.22
N GLU A 186 14.48 -3.55 15.07
CA GLU A 186 14.29 -4.95 14.67
C GLU A 186 15.05 -5.92 15.59
N TYR A 187 16.30 -5.61 15.93
CA TYR A 187 17.11 -6.40 16.86
C TYR A 187 16.46 -6.48 18.26
N TRP A 188 16.04 -5.34 18.83
CA TRP A 188 15.38 -5.31 20.13
C TRP A 188 14.03 -6.03 20.13
N ALA A 189 13.24 -5.87 19.05
CA ALA A 189 11.96 -6.56 18.91
C ALA A 189 12.15 -8.07 18.88
N LYS A 190 13.15 -8.56 18.13
CA LYS A 190 13.51 -9.99 18.07
C LYS A 190 13.91 -10.54 19.44
N HIS A 191 14.69 -9.78 20.20
CA HIS A 191 15.09 -10.16 21.57
C HIS A 191 13.92 -10.25 22.55
N ARG A 192 12.88 -9.44 22.31
CA ARG A 192 11.67 -9.41 23.15
C ARG A 192 10.53 -10.28 22.63
N ASN A 193 10.75 -11.10 21.59
CA ASN A 193 9.72 -11.87 20.88
C ASN A 193 8.51 -11.02 20.45
N THR A 194 8.75 -9.76 20.05
CA THR A 194 7.74 -8.83 19.57
C THR A 194 8.04 -8.42 18.14
N THR A 195 7.09 -7.73 17.50
CA THR A 195 7.28 -7.17 16.15
C THR A 195 7.53 -5.67 16.24
N SER A 196 8.54 -5.18 15.52
CA SER A 196 8.80 -3.75 15.42
C SER A 196 8.01 -3.13 14.27
N THR A 197 7.35 -2.01 14.53
CA THR A 197 6.69 -1.18 13.50
C THR A 197 7.72 -0.59 12.53
N LEU A 198 8.93 -0.29 13.02
CA LEU A 198 10.05 0.16 12.20
C LEU A 198 11.05 -0.98 12.07
N ASN A 199 11.19 -1.52 10.88
CA ASN A 199 12.06 -2.65 10.55
C ASN A 199 12.73 -2.44 9.19
N SER A 200 13.56 -3.38 8.77
CA SER A 200 14.29 -3.33 7.49
C SER A 200 13.35 -3.22 6.27
N ASP A 201 12.19 -3.86 6.29
CA ASP A 201 11.21 -3.77 5.20
C ASP A 201 10.58 -2.37 5.14
N LYS A 202 10.19 -1.81 6.29
CA LYS A 202 9.66 -0.45 6.37
C LYS A 202 10.68 0.59 5.89
N TYR A 203 11.97 0.42 6.28
CA TYR A 203 13.05 1.26 5.76
C TYR A 203 13.15 1.22 4.23
N ARG A 204 13.05 0.02 3.61
CA ARG A 204 13.11 -0.12 2.14
C ARG A 204 11.95 0.56 1.45
N ILE A 205 10.73 0.42 1.99
CA ILE A 205 9.52 1.10 1.50
C ILE A 205 9.70 2.62 1.59
N MET A 206 10.11 3.14 2.75
CA MET A 206 10.26 4.58 2.97
C MET A 206 11.39 5.21 2.15
N LYS A 207 12.43 4.43 1.80
CA LYS A 207 13.55 4.86 0.96
C LYS A 207 13.17 4.97 -0.51
N GLN A 208 12.21 4.18 -0.99
CA GLN A 208 11.82 4.14 -2.39
C GLN A 208 11.26 5.50 -2.84
N ARG A 209 11.68 5.95 -4.04
CA ARG A 209 11.41 7.31 -4.51
C ARG A 209 10.28 7.39 -5.51
N ASN A 210 10.01 6.32 -6.24
CA ASN A 210 8.94 6.28 -7.24
C ASN A 210 7.88 5.24 -6.86
N TRP A 211 6.67 5.73 -6.61
CA TRP A 211 5.48 4.93 -6.31
C TRP A 211 4.34 5.25 -7.28
N GLN A 212 4.67 5.76 -8.47
CA GLN A 212 3.67 6.02 -9.50
C GLN A 212 3.30 4.73 -10.21
N CYS A 213 2.03 4.56 -10.54
CA CYS A 213 1.55 3.47 -11.38
C CYS A 213 0.55 4.00 -12.42
N ASP A 214 0.49 3.31 -13.54
CA ASP A 214 -0.47 3.59 -14.61
C ASP A 214 -1.79 2.85 -14.33
N ILE A 215 -2.83 3.60 -14.04
CA ILE A 215 -4.18 3.06 -13.82
C ILE A 215 -5.06 3.06 -15.07
N THR A 216 -4.52 3.46 -16.23
CA THR A 216 -5.29 3.53 -17.48
C THR A 216 -6.01 2.22 -17.79
N PRO A 217 -5.39 1.03 -17.71
CA PRO A 217 -6.11 -0.23 -17.93
C PRO A 217 -7.25 -0.46 -16.94
N THR A 218 -7.07 -0.04 -15.69
CA THR A 218 -8.12 -0.15 -14.66
C THR A 218 -9.31 0.75 -14.98
N VAL A 219 -9.06 1.98 -15.45
CA VAL A 219 -10.11 2.91 -15.86
C VAL A 219 -10.85 2.39 -17.09
N GLU A 220 -10.12 1.98 -18.13
CA GLU A 220 -10.72 1.58 -19.40
C GLU A 220 -11.50 0.26 -19.32
N GLU A 221 -10.95 -0.75 -18.64
CA GLU A 221 -11.56 -2.08 -18.57
C GLU A 221 -12.63 -2.18 -17.49
N LEU A 222 -12.37 -1.65 -16.27
CA LEU A 222 -13.31 -1.70 -15.17
C LEU A 222 -14.31 -0.54 -15.16
N GLY A 223 -14.02 0.57 -15.84
CA GLY A 223 -14.75 1.82 -15.63
C GLY A 223 -14.46 2.43 -14.25
N TYR A 224 -13.28 2.11 -13.69
CA TYR A 224 -12.86 2.62 -12.40
C TYR A 224 -12.73 4.14 -12.43
N SER A 225 -13.39 4.81 -11.51
CA SER A 225 -13.33 6.26 -11.36
C SER A 225 -13.18 6.57 -9.88
N PRO A 226 -11.95 6.83 -9.40
CA PRO A 226 -11.74 7.10 -7.99
C PRO A 226 -12.49 8.37 -7.56
N GLU A 227 -13.31 8.25 -6.53
CA GLU A 227 -14.12 9.34 -6.01
C GLU A 227 -13.35 10.22 -5.02
N TYR A 228 -12.26 9.69 -4.47
CA TYR A 228 -11.48 10.35 -3.44
C TYR A 228 -10.10 10.72 -3.94
N ASP A 229 -9.86 12.01 -4.10
CA ASP A 229 -8.49 12.51 -4.13
C ASP A 229 -7.91 12.56 -2.71
N LEU A 230 -6.61 12.85 -2.61
CA LEU A 230 -5.92 12.85 -1.32
C LEU A 230 -6.52 13.86 -0.33
N GLU A 231 -6.98 15.03 -0.80
CA GLU A 231 -7.54 16.07 0.06
C GLU A 231 -8.88 15.61 0.68
N ARG A 232 -9.80 15.12 -0.13
CA ARG A 232 -11.10 14.61 0.32
C ARG A 232 -10.93 13.42 1.26
N GLY A 233 -10.07 12.46 0.89
CA GLY A 233 -9.86 11.26 1.69
C GLY A 233 -9.19 11.52 3.03
N VAL A 234 -8.19 12.42 3.08
CA VAL A 234 -7.54 12.83 4.35
C VAL A 234 -8.54 13.53 5.26
N LYS A 235 -9.38 14.43 4.72
CA LYS A 235 -10.44 15.11 5.48
C LYS A 235 -11.37 14.09 6.15
N GLU A 236 -11.88 13.12 5.39
CA GLU A 236 -12.77 12.08 5.93
C GLU A 236 -12.04 11.20 6.97
N THR A 237 -10.78 10.84 6.70
CA THR A 237 -9.97 10.02 7.61
C THR A 237 -9.74 10.72 8.96
N ILE A 238 -9.35 11.99 8.94
CA ILE A 238 -9.12 12.77 10.16
C ILE A 238 -10.42 13.01 10.93
N ALA A 239 -11.54 13.27 10.22
CA ALA A 239 -12.85 13.38 10.86
C ALA A 239 -13.21 12.08 11.59
N TRP A 240 -12.99 10.92 10.96
CA TRP A 240 -13.22 9.62 11.59
C TRP A 240 -12.32 9.39 12.82
N TYR A 241 -11.01 9.74 12.75
CA TYR A 241 -10.11 9.60 13.91
C TYR A 241 -10.59 10.45 15.10
N LYS A 242 -11.12 11.66 14.84
CA LYS A 242 -11.68 12.53 15.88
C LYS A 242 -12.97 11.94 16.47
N ASP A 243 -13.90 11.51 15.62
CA ASP A 243 -15.20 10.93 16.03
C ASP A 243 -15.01 9.67 16.90
N LYS A 244 -14.01 8.83 16.58
CA LYS A 244 -13.74 7.59 17.32
C LYS A 244 -12.76 7.77 18.51
N GLY A 245 -12.39 8.99 18.84
CA GLY A 245 -11.50 9.27 19.96
C GLY A 245 -10.05 8.77 19.77
N TRP A 246 -9.63 8.58 18.51
CA TRP A 246 -8.25 8.24 18.21
C TRP A 246 -7.34 9.49 18.28
N LEU A 247 -7.87 10.66 17.94
CA LEU A 247 -7.23 11.99 18.01
C LEU A 247 -7.92 12.87 19.01
#